data_3ff1807f2d346d412a478fba35ea3ee3
#
_entry.id   3ff1807f2d346d412a478fba35ea3ee3
#
_cell.length_a   1.000
_cell.length_b   1.000
_cell.length_c   1.000
_cell.angle_alpha   90.00
_cell.angle_beta   90.00
_cell.angle_gamma   90.00
#
_symmetry.space_group_name_H-M   'P 1'
#
loop_
_entity.id
_entity.type
_entity.pdbx_description
1 polymer ?
#
loop_
_entity_poly.entity_id
_entity_poly.type
_entity_poly.pdbx_seq_one_letter_code
_entity_poly.pdbx_strand_id
1 'polypeptide(L)'
;SNIYANQVLSFIGINASGKTTILKVISFVINMLNNEALNSIKSKEILNDLSEKEKVKITSFFYNENCIYKLETVITKEINSVDKEEKLLISEETLWEKDAGKVKTKKSLFDFENTDIIIERNQKEQFLLNDVSVMIAINKEKQSNFPIRDMLKWTNHNMLNILGIFPKELLTFLDPSIEYFKCNTEKKPADIRLKFYASDEIILNSPLEIEKYLSSGTIKGINVFMNALLCFIEGGYLIVDELENHFNEEIVTTLVRFFMNPSVNKNGATLIYSTHYSELLDEFERNDCIYIIRNRGGIYAENLSLILKRNDIKKSEAYESGYLEGTVPVYESYLALKKVLSSVKLQGDDNGKI
;
A
#
# COMPACT_ATOMS: atom_id res chain seq x y z
N SER A 1 -9.23 21.62 -14.97
CA SER A 1 -10.06 20.39 -14.96
C SER A 1 -10.69 20.21 -13.59
N ASN A 2 -11.93 19.73 -13.52
CA ASN A 2 -12.61 19.41 -12.27
C ASN A 2 -12.36 17.95 -11.84
N ILE A 3 -11.14 17.45 -12.05
CA ILE A 3 -10.74 16.12 -11.64
C ILE A 3 -10.15 16.23 -10.24
N TYR A 4 -10.71 15.45 -9.30
CA TYR A 4 -10.26 15.36 -7.92
C TYR A 4 -9.69 13.98 -7.69
N ALA A 5 -8.54 13.91 -7.03
CA ALA A 5 -7.95 12.66 -6.57
C ALA A 5 -8.18 12.50 -5.07
N ASN A 6 -8.47 11.29 -4.63
CA ASN A 6 -8.48 10.97 -3.20
C ASN A 6 -7.05 10.95 -2.68
N GLN A 7 -6.80 11.67 -1.60
CA GLN A 7 -5.48 11.72 -0.95
C GLN A 7 -5.26 10.60 0.06
N VAL A 8 -6.31 9.84 0.36
CA VAL A 8 -6.25 8.67 1.23
C VAL A 8 -7.14 7.58 0.66
N LEU A 9 -6.63 6.34 0.60
CA LEU A 9 -7.36 5.14 0.22
C LEU A 9 -7.19 4.09 1.33
N SER A 10 -8.30 3.69 1.95
CA SER A 10 -8.34 2.70 3.01
C SER A 10 -8.86 1.36 2.50
N PHE A 11 -8.11 0.29 2.74
CA PHE A 11 -8.47 -1.09 2.41
C PHE A 11 -8.72 -1.87 3.70
N ILE A 12 -9.99 -2.22 3.96
CA ILE A 12 -10.38 -2.92 5.16
C ILE A 12 -11.01 -4.28 4.85
N GLY A 13 -10.80 -5.25 5.72
CA GLY A 13 -11.34 -6.60 5.58
C GLY A 13 -10.83 -7.50 6.70
N ILE A 14 -11.48 -8.64 6.89
CA ILE A 14 -11.06 -9.65 7.86
C ILE A 14 -9.67 -10.22 7.52
N ASN A 15 -9.09 -10.97 8.43
CA ASN A 15 -7.84 -11.68 8.19
C ASN A 15 -7.97 -12.62 6.98
N ALA A 16 -6.91 -12.74 6.20
CA ALA A 16 -6.85 -13.53 4.96
C ALA A 16 -7.84 -13.10 3.85
N SER A 17 -8.41 -11.91 3.91
CA SER A 17 -9.26 -11.37 2.84
C SER A 17 -8.50 -10.96 1.59
N GLY A 18 -7.17 -10.78 1.67
CA GLY A 18 -6.31 -10.40 0.55
C GLY A 18 -5.90 -8.93 0.52
N LYS A 19 -6.00 -8.19 1.64
CA LYS A 19 -5.59 -6.77 1.75
C LYS A 19 -4.16 -6.54 1.25
N THR A 20 -3.20 -7.29 1.81
CA THR A 20 -1.79 -7.23 1.40
C THR A 20 -1.60 -7.51 -0.08
N THR A 21 -2.35 -8.47 -0.64
CA THR A 21 -2.28 -8.80 -2.06
C THR A 21 -2.74 -7.63 -2.93
N ILE A 22 -3.83 -6.96 -2.57
CA ILE A 22 -4.30 -5.76 -3.28
C ILE A 22 -3.25 -4.64 -3.22
N LEU A 23 -2.64 -4.39 -2.06
CA LEU A 23 -1.58 -3.39 -1.94
C LEU A 23 -0.35 -3.73 -2.80
N LYS A 24 0.02 -5.02 -2.87
CA LYS A 24 1.10 -5.49 -3.77
C LYS A 24 0.74 -5.30 -5.24
N VAL A 25 -0.51 -5.53 -5.65
CA VAL A 25 -0.98 -5.25 -7.02
C VAL A 25 -0.85 -3.76 -7.33
N ILE A 26 -1.27 -2.88 -6.42
CA ILE A 26 -1.15 -1.43 -6.61
C ILE A 26 0.32 -1.02 -6.74
N SER A 27 1.19 -1.50 -5.84
CA SER A 27 2.64 -1.26 -5.89
C SER A 27 3.24 -1.77 -7.20
N PHE A 28 2.87 -2.97 -7.66
CA PHE A 28 3.33 -3.55 -8.91
C PHE A 28 2.98 -2.66 -10.10
N VAL A 29 1.72 -2.23 -10.19
CA VAL A 29 1.24 -1.38 -11.30
C VAL A 29 1.94 -0.03 -11.32
N ILE A 30 2.11 0.63 -10.16
CA ILE A 30 2.79 1.94 -10.10
C ILE A 30 4.26 1.80 -10.54
N ASN A 31 4.97 0.76 -10.10
CA ASN A 31 6.36 0.52 -10.51
C ASN A 31 6.47 0.19 -12.01
N MET A 32 5.52 -0.57 -12.57
CA MET A 32 5.42 -0.81 -14.01
C MET A 32 5.21 0.51 -14.78
N LEU A 33 4.34 1.39 -14.30
CA LEU A 33 4.13 2.72 -14.89
C LEU A 33 5.36 3.62 -14.78
N ASN A 34 6.24 3.37 -13.79
CA ASN A 34 7.53 4.05 -13.63
C ASN A 34 8.67 3.44 -14.46
N ASN A 35 8.37 2.59 -15.43
CA ASN A 35 9.33 1.93 -16.32
C ASN A 35 10.23 0.89 -15.64
N GLU A 36 9.90 0.43 -14.44
CA GLU A 36 10.61 -0.69 -13.83
C GLU A 36 10.32 -1.97 -14.62
N ALA A 37 11.35 -2.72 -14.97
CA ALA A 37 11.19 -3.99 -15.67
C ALA A 37 10.40 -4.97 -14.79
N LEU A 38 9.39 -5.67 -15.33
CA LEU A 38 8.49 -6.55 -14.57
C LEU A 38 9.25 -7.52 -13.67
N ASN A 39 10.37 -8.07 -14.21
CA ASN A 39 11.19 -9.04 -13.50
C ASN A 39 12.00 -8.45 -12.34
N SER A 40 12.15 -7.13 -12.27
CA SER A 40 12.83 -6.39 -11.19
C SER A 40 11.87 -5.92 -10.11
N ILE A 41 10.58 -5.77 -10.40
CA ILE A 41 9.58 -5.28 -9.45
C ILE A 41 9.48 -6.22 -8.25
N LYS A 42 9.62 -5.65 -7.05
CA LYS A 42 9.64 -6.43 -5.79
C LYS A 42 8.33 -7.19 -5.52
N SER A 43 7.20 -6.61 -5.92
CA SER A 43 5.87 -7.19 -5.73
C SER A 43 5.43 -8.15 -6.85
N LYS A 44 6.32 -8.52 -7.79
CA LYS A 44 6.02 -9.47 -8.88
C LYS A 44 5.57 -10.85 -8.40
N GLU A 45 5.83 -11.18 -7.15
CA GLU A 45 5.42 -12.44 -6.52
C GLU A 45 3.91 -12.71 -6.59
N ILE A 46 3.07 -11.65 -6.79
CA ILE A 46 1.62 -11.79 -7.04
C ILE A 46 1.32 -12.59 -8.31
N LEU A 47 2.30 -12.76 -9.21
CA LEU A 47 2.20 -13.49 -10.47
C LEU A 47 2.96 -14.84 -10.46
N ASN A 48 3.44 -15.29 -9.30
CA ASN A 48 4.19 -16.56 -9.21
C ASN A 48 3.35 -17.76 -9.66
N ASP A 49 2.06 -17.77 -9.36
CA ASP A 49 1.15 -18.87 -9.71
C ASP A 49 0.64 -18.82 -11.16
N LEU A 50 1.02 -17.78 -11.94
CA LEU A 50 0.66 -17.68 -13.33
C LEU A 50 1.34 -18.80 -14.12
N SER A 51 0.56 -19.60 -14.85
CA SER A 51 1.09 -20.63 -15.75
C SER A 51 1.42 -20.06 -17.13
N GLU A 52 2.24 -20.77 -17.94
CA GLU A 52 2.58 -20.36 -19.33
C GLU A 52 1.36 -20.21 -20.24
N LYS A 53 0.25 -20.88 -19.90
CA LYS A 53 -0.98 -20.85 -20.73
C LYS A 53 -1.93 -19.74 -20.34
N GLU A 54 -1.70 -19.11 -19.20
CA GLU A 54 -2.57 -18.07 -18.67
C GLU A 54 -2.02 -16.69 -19.01
N LYS A 55 -2.92 -15.73 -19.08
CA LYS A 55 -2.61 -14.32 -19.31
C LYS A 55 -3.24 -13.49 -18.21
N VAL A 56 -2.52 -12.49 -17.74
CA VAL A 56 -3.04 -11.47 -16.82
C VAL A 56 -3.23 -10.19 -17.59
N LYS A 57 -4.46 -9.65 -17.59
CA LYS A 57 -4.78 -8.36 -18.16
C LYS A 57 -4.88 -7.32 -17.04
N ILE A 58 -4.10 -6.24 -17.16
CA ILE A 58 -4.14 -5.07 -16.29
C ILE A 58 -4.69 -3.90 -17.09
N THR A 59 -5.71 -3.22 -16.57
CA THR A 59 -6.22 -1.96 -17.13
C THR A 59 -6.00 -0.87 -16.10
N SER A 60 -5.17 0.12 -16.45
CA SER A 60 -4.84 1.25 -15.59
C SER A 60 -5.37 2.55 -16.18
N PHE A 61 -5.97 3.38 -15.32
CA PHE A 61 -6.36 4.74 -15.67
C PHE A 61 -5.57 5.71 -14.80
N PHE A 62 -4.97 6.72 -15.41
CA PHE A 62 -4.21 7.72 -14.68
C PHE A 62 -4.34 9.10 -15.32
N TYR A 63 -4.06 10.12 -14.54
CA TYR A 63 -4.08 11.51 -14.97
C TYR A 63 -2.67 12.07 -14.92
N ASN A 64 -2.27 12.73 -15.98
CA ASN A 64 -1.00 13.43 -16.06
C ASN A 64 -1.13 14.64 -17.01
N GLU A 65 -0.60 15.79 -16.63
CA GLU A 65 -0.53 17.02 -17.47
C GLU A 65 -1.81 17.35 -18.24
N ASN A 66 -2.95 17.38 -17.53
CA ASN A 66 -4.27 17.66 -18.11
C ASN A 66 -4.79 16.60 -19.11
N CYS A 67 -4.14 15.46 -19.22
CA CYS A 67 -4.59 14.32 -20.00
C CYS A 67 -5.01 13.14 -19.10
N ILE A 68 -5.97 12.38 -19.55
CA ILE A 68 -6.39 11.11 -18.95
C ILE A 68 -5.93 10.00 -19.86
N TYR A 69 -5.27 9.03 -19.27
CA TYR A 69 -4.72 7.87 -19.97
C TYR A 69 -5.46 6.61 -19.57
N LYS A 70 -5.58 5.71 -20.52
CA LYS A 70 -5.94 4.31 -20.29
C LYS A 70 -4.81 3.46 -20.83
N LEU A 71 -4.21 2.61 -19.99
CA LEU A 71 -3.21 1.62 -20.39
C LEU A 71 -3.81 0.24 -20.19
N GLU A 72 -3.83 -0.57 -21.23
CA GLU A 72 -4.13 -2.01 -21.15
C GLU A 72 -2.84 -2.79 -21.39
N THR A 73 -2.44 -3.59 -20.42
CA THR A 73 -1.22 -4.41 -20.46
C THR A 73 -1.60 -5.87 -20.28
N VAL A 74 -1.13 -6.75 -21.16
CA VAL A 74 -1.28 -8.20 -21.05
C VAL A 74 0.07 -8.81 -20.72
N ILE A 75 0.15 -9.47 -19.56
CA ILE A 75 1.35 -10.12 -19.06
C ILE A 75 1.21 -11.63 -19.25
N THR A 76 2.28 -12.24 -19.75
CA THR A 76 2.46 -13.69 -19.89
C THR A 76 3.71 -14.13 -19.14
N LYS A 77 3.81 -15.43 -18.86
CA LYS A 77 5.00 -16.06 -18.30
C LYS A 77 5.63 -16.98 -19.33
N GLU A 78 6.94 -16.90 -19.49
CA GLU A 78 7.73 -17.86 -20.23
C GLU A 78 8.67 -18.61 -19.27
N ILE A 79 8.83 -19.91 -19.52
CA ILE A 79 9.78 -20.75 -18.77
C ILE A 79 10.84 -21.22 -19.76
N ASN A 80 12.08 -20.84 -19.53
CA ASN A 80 13.19 -21.30 -20.35
C ASN A 80 13.36 -22.81 -20.18
N SER A 81 13.35 -23.55 -21.30
CA SER A 81 13.42 -25.00 -21.30
C SER A 81 14.75 -25.58 -20.79
N VAL A 82 15.84 -24.77 -20.81
CA VAL A 82 17.19 -25.21 -20.44
C VAL A 82 17.46 -25.04 -18.94
N ASP A 83 17.28 -23.84 -18.41
CA ASP A 83 17.59 -23.49 -17.03
C ASP A 83 16.37 -23.37 -16.12
N LYS A 84 15.16 -23.54 -16.68
CA LYS A 84 13.86 -23.38 -16.02
C LYS A 84 13.67 -21.99 -15.37
N GLU A 85 14.41 -20.99 -15.84
CA GLU A 85 14.20 -19.62 -15.40
C GLU A 85 12.83 -19.10 -15.87
N GLU A 86 12.05 -18.60 -14.94
CA GLU A 86 10.73 -18.01 -15.21
C GLU A 86 10.86 -16.51 -15.49
N LYS A 87 10.27 -16.04 -16.59
CA LYS A 87 10.28 -14.62 -16.97
C LYS A 87 8.87 -14.13 -17.26
N LEU A 88 8.53 -12.98 -16.71
CA LEU A 88 7.33 -12.25 -17.04
C LEU A 88 7.59 -11.38 -18.26
N LEU A 89 6.67 -11.39 -19.21
CA LEU A 89 6.74 -10.64 -20.45
C LEU A 89 5.45 -9.86 -20.68
N ILE A 90 5.55 -8.71 -21.31
CA ILE A 90 4.40 -7.96 -21.82
C ILE A 90 4.15 -8.42 -23.26
N SER A 91 3.09 -9.21 -23.45
CA SER A 91 2.74 -9.74 -24.77
C SER A 91 1.96 -8.73 -25.62
N GLU A 92 1.11 -7.93 -24.99
CA GLU A 92 0.28 -6.91 -25.64
C GLU A 92 0.21 -5.71 -24.74
N GLU A 93 0.29 -4.50 -25.30
CA GLU A 93 0.12 -3.29 -24.55
C GLU A 93 -0.39 -2.15 -25.43
N THR A 94 -1.41 -1.44 -24.96
CA THR A 94 -2.02 -0.33 -25.71
C THR A 94 -2.30 0.82 -24.79
N LEU A 95 -1.95 2.03 -25.23
CA LEU A 95 -2.12 3.29 -24.51
C LEU A 95 -3.02 4.24 -25.30
N TRP A 96 -4.04 4.74 -24.63
CA TRP A 96 -4.95 5.79 -25.13
C TRP A 96 -4.78 7.07 -24.30
N GLU A 97 -5.00 8.21 -24.94
CA GLU A 97 -4.97 9.53 -24.30
C GLU A 97 -6.22 10.33 -24.68
N LYS A 98 -6.76 11.08 -23.72
CA LYS A 98 -7.77 12.11 -23.97
C LYS A 98 -7.59 13.33 -23.09
N ASP A 99 -7.99 14.48 -23.61
CA ASP A 99 -7.97 15.76 -22.91
C ASP A 99 -8.96 15.73 -21.72
N ALA A 100 -8.46 15.98 -20.52
CA ALA A 100 -9.25 16.07 -19.29
C ALA A 100 -10.26 17.23 -19.32
N GLY A 101 -10.01 18.29 -20.07
CA GLY A 101 -10.93 19.42 -20.24
C GLY A 101 -12.24 19.05 -20.95
N LYS A 102 -12.24 17.95 -21.73
CA LYS A 102 -13.43 17.41 -22.42
C LYS A 102 -14.28 16.51 -21.55
N VAL A 103 -13.79 16.08 -20.38
CA VAL A 103 -14.49 15.17 -19.48
C VAL A 103 -15.45 15.95 -18.58
N LYS A 104 -16.75 15.64 -18.66
CA LYS A 104 -17.81 16.34 -17.93
C LYS A 104 -18.47 15.49 -16.82
N THR A 105 -18.33 14.16 -16.89
CA THR A 105 -18.99 13.24 -15.96
C THR A 105 -18.04 12.12 -15.50
N LYS A 106 -18.32 11.50 -14.36
CA LYS A 106 -17.57 10.34 -13.87
C LYS A 106 -17.58 9.17 -14.88
N LYS A 107 -18.72 8.97 -15.60
CA LYS A 107 -18.79 7.93 -16.63
C LYS A 107 -17.85 8.23 -17.79
N SER A 108 -17.85 9.48 -18.29
CA SER A 108 -16.98 9.88 -19.40
C SER A 108 -15.49 9.87 -19.03
N LEU A 109 -15.15 9.84 -17.73
CA LEU A 109 -13.75 9.69 -17.27
C LEU A 109 -13.13 8.37 -17.74
N PHE A 110 -13.90 7.28 -17.69
CA PHE A 110 -13.43 5.91 -18.00
C PHE A 110 -13.87 5.40 -19.38
N ASP A 111 -14.60 6.21 -20.13
CA ASP A 111 -15.05 5.89 -21.48
C ASP A 111 -13.98 6.29 -22.50
N PHE A 112 -13.43 5.29 -23.23
CA PHE A 112 -12.41 5.43 -24.25
C PHE A 112 -12.81 4.84 -25.61
N GLU A 113 -14.14 4.58 -25.85
CA GLU A 113 -14.62 3.91 -27.06
C GLU A 113 -14.23 4.62 -28.37
N ASN A 114 -14.20 5.97 -28.36
CA ASN A 114 -13.85 6.77 -29.53
C ASN A 114 -12.56 7.59 -29.32
N THR A 115 -11.61 7.02 -28.60
CA THR A 115 -10.34 7.68 -28.28
C THR A 115 -9.24 7.06 -29.13
N ASP A 116 -8.36 7.91 -29.70
CA ASP A 116 -7.25 7.45 -30.51
C ASP A 116 -6.21 6.70 -29.66
N ILE A 117 -5.65 5.64 -30.23
CA ILE A 117 -4.50 4.96 -29.68
C ILE A 117 -3.26 5.81 -29.95
N ILE A 118 -2.50 6.11 -28.90
CA ILE A 118 -1.24 6.87 -29.05
C ILE A 118 -0.01 5.97 -29.14
N ILE A 119 -0.03 4.83 -28.45
CA ILE A 119 1.04 3.84 -28.49
C ILE A 119 0.42 2.44 -28.46
N GLU A 120 0.90 1.58 -29.33
CA GLU A 120 0.60 0.15 -29.32
C GLU A 120 1.90 -0.64 -29.41
N ARG A 121 2.07 -1.62 -28.51
CA ARG A 121 3.24 -2.52 -28.56
C ARG A 121 3.14 -3.43 -29.76
N ASN A 122 4.02 -3.22 -30.73
CA ASN A 122 4.20 -4.12 -31.85
C ASN A 122 5.28 -5.15 -31.53
N GLN A 123 5.01 -6.43 -31.72
CA GLN A 123 5.99 -7.52 -31.52
C GLN A 123 7.25 -7.39 -32.39
N LYS A 124 7.28 -6.46 -33.37
CA LYS A 124 8.40 -6.17 -34.26
C LYS A 124 9.31 -5.04 -33.82
N GLU A 125 8.98 -4.33 -32.73
CA GLU A 125 9.84 -3.25 -32.21
C GLU A 125 11.02 -3.84 -31.43
N GLN A 126 12.17 -3.94 -32.09
CA GLN A 126 13.43 -4.48 -31.52
C GLN A 126 14.08 -3.58 -30.44
N PHE A 127 13.51 -2.43 -30.14
CA PHE A 127 14.13 -1.44 -29.24
C PHE A 127 13.53 -1.39 -27.84
N LEU A 128 12.39 -2.02 -27.60
CA LEU A 128 11.76 -2.07 -26.29
C LEU A 128 11.93 -3.47 -25.69
N LEU A 129 12.46 -3.52 -24.46
CA LEU A 129 12.57 -4.79 -23.74
C LEU A 129 11.18 -5.40 -23.49
N ASN A 130 11.07 -6.71 -23.58
CA ASN A 130 9.80 -7.42 -23.49
C ASN A 130 9.14 -7.34 -22.10
N ASP A 131 9.86 -6.92 -21.08
CA ASP A 131 9.39 -6.77 -19.69
C ASP A 131 9.31 -5.31 -19.23
N VAL A 132 9.46 -4.34 -20.13
CA VAL A 132 9.33 -2.90 -19.82
C VAL A 132 8.11 -2.33 -20.54
N SER A 133 7.28 -1.55 -19.84
CA SER A 133 6.07 -0.92 -20.37
C SER A 133 6.37 0.14 -21.45
N VAL A 134 5.44 0.30 -22.40
CA VAL A 134 5.44 1.41 -23.38
C VAL A 134 5.39 2.78 -22.73
N MET A 135 5.05 2.86 -21.44
CA MET A 135 5.08 4.09 -20.65
C MET A 135 6.45 4.78 -20.61
N ILE A 136 7.54 4.04 -20.91
CA ILE A 136 8.89 4.62 -21.00
C ILE A 136 8.98 5.75 -22.04
N ALA A 137 8.22 5.68 -23.14
CA ALA A 137 8.18 6.73 -24.15
C ALA A 137 7.54 8.01 -23.58
N ILE A 138 6.37 7.89 -22.95
CA ILE A 138 5.65 9.02 -22.33
C ILE A 138 6.46 9.63 -21.18
N ASN A 139 7.02 8.81 -20.31
CA ASN A 139 7.75 9.28 -19.15
C ASN A 139 9.03 10.02 -19.54
N LYS A 140 9.69 9.61 -20.63
CA LYS A 140 10.84 10.34 -21.20
C LYS A 140 10.45 11.66 -21.84
N GLU A 141 9.36 11.67 -22.60
CA GLU A 141 8.87 12.88 -23.26
C GLU A 141 8.41 13.93 -22.25
N LYS A 142 7.60 13.51 -21.27
CA LYS A 142 6.98 14.41 -20.28
C LYS A 142 7.81 14.58 -19.00
N GLN A 143 8.96 13.93 -18.88
CA GLN A 143 9.80 13.90 -17.67
C GLN A 143 8.98 13.60 -16.41
N SER A 144 7.97 12.72 -16.54
CA SER A 144 7.02 12.39 -15.49
C SER A 144 7.34 11.04 -14.86
N ASN A 145 7.05 10.93 -13.59
CA ASN A 145 7.06 9.69 -12.84
C ASN A 145 5.93 9.70 -11.79
N PHE A 146 5.66 8.55 -11.19
CA PHE A 146 4.73 8.39 -10.08
C PHE A 146 5.54 8.02 -8.82
N PRO A 147 6.05 9.03 -8.06
CA PRO A 147 6.86 8.72 -6.87
C PRO A 147 6.13 7.76 -5.96
N ILE A 148 6.81 6.68 -5.55
CA ILE A 148 6.24 5.65 -4.68
C ILE A 148 7.19 5.33 -3.54
N ARG A 149 6.63 5.27 -2.33
CA ARG A 149 7.29 4.80 -1.11
C ARG A 149 6.53 3.59 -0.60
N ASP A 150 7.05 2.43 -0.98
CA ASP A 150 6.46 1.12 -0.65
C ASP A 150 7.04 0.63 0.68
N MET A 151 6.18 0.55 1.69
CA MET A 151 6.54 0.06 3.01
C MET A 151 6.06 -1.37 3.30
N LEU A 152 5.56 -2.12 2.31
CA LEU A 152 4.98 -3.45 2.50
C LEU A 152 5.94 -4.44 3.17
N LYS A 153 7.24 -4.35 2.87
CA LYS A 153 8.28 -5.19 3.50
C LYS A 153 8.70 -4.71 4.89
N TRP A 154 8.37 -3.48 5.27
CA TRP A 154 8.83 -2.84 6.50
C TRP A 154 7.82 -2.88 7.63
N THR A 155 6.60 -3.34 7.36
CA THR A 155 5.48 -3.35 8.32
C THR A 155 5.81 -4.12 9.60
N ASN A 156 6.54 -5.25 9.48
CA ASN A 156 6.84 -6.15 10.60
C ASN A 156 8.32 -6.12 11.03
N HIS A 157 9.11 -5.17 10.52
CA HIS A 157 10.52 -5.08 10.86
C HIS A 157 10.79 -3.95 11.87
N ASN A 158 11.40 -4.27 13.01
CA ASN A 158 11.87 -3.31 14.00
C ASN A 158 13.21 -2.68 13.59
N MET A 159 13.30 -2.22 12.35
CA MET A 159 14.48 -1.58 11.78
C MET A 159 14.12 -0.24 11.18
N LEU A 160 15.04 0.71 11.25
CA LEU A 160 14.90 1.95 10.50
C LEU A 160 15.15 1.70 9.01
N ASN A 161 14.21 2.15 8.17
CA ASN A 161 14.35 2.14 6.71
C ASN A 161 14.79 3.51 6.15
N ILE A 162 14.82 4.52 7.00
CA ILE A 162 15.31 5.87 6.71
C ILE A 162 16.39 6.21 7.73
N LEU A 163 17.44 6.83 7.24
CA LEU A 163 18.59 7.29 8.03
C LEU A 163 18.70 8.81 7.88
N GLY A 164 19.17 9.48 8.90
CA GLY A 164 19.33 10.92 8.88
C GLY A 164 19.10 11.59 10.23
N ILE A 165 18.73 12.86 10.19
CA ILE A 165 18.33 13.65 11.37
C ILE A 165 16.82 13.70 11.41
N PHE A 166 16.24 13.27 12.51
CA PHE A 166 14.80 13.23 12.68
C PHE A 166 14.31 14.53 13.36
N PRO A 167 13.21 15.13 12.88
CA PRO A 167 12.62 16.31 13.51
C PRO A 167 12.28 16.05 14.97
N LYS A 168 12.65 16.99 15.85
CA LYS A 168 12.38 16.85 17.29
C LYS A 168 10.88 16.73 17.57
N GLU A 169 10.07 17.46 16.83
CA GLU A 169 8.61 17.46 16.94
C GLU A 169 8.03 16.05 16.65
N LEU A 170 8.56 15.38 15.65
CA LEU A 170 8.19 13.99 15.34
C LEU A 170 8.58 13.04 16.47
N LEU A 171 9.82 13.13 16.93
CA LEU A 171 10.30 12.30 18.03
C LEU A 171 9.45 12.47 19.29
N THR A 172 9.21 13.72 19.69
CA THR A 172 8.37 14.05 20.87
C THR A 172 6.93 13.58 20.72
N PHE A 173 6.38 13.62 19.49
CA PHE A 173 5.02 13.12 19.22
C PHE A 173 4.92 11.60 19.38
N LEU A 174 5.95 10.87 18.96
CA LEU A 174 5.99 9.40 19.04
C LEU A 174 6.40 8.89 20.43
N ASP A 175 7.38 9.55 21.03
CA ASP A 175 7.93 9.22 22.35
C ASP A 175 8.47 10.49 23.01
N PRO A 176 7.74 11.09 23.96
CA PRO A 176 8.14 12.33 24.61
C PRO A 176 9.38 12.20 25.50
N SER A 177 9.87 11.01 25.76
CA SER A 177 11.11 10.79 26.51
C SER A 177 12.38 11.03 25.68
N ILE A 178 12.27 11.06 24.35
CA ILE A 178 13.41 11.25 23.44
C ILE A 178 13.75 12.74 23.33
N GLU A 179 14.99 13.11 23.66
CA GLU A 179 15.51 14.47 23.47
C GLU A 179 15.96 14.68 22.02
N TYR A 180 16.72 13.74 21.48
CA TYR A 180 17.08 13.67 20.05
C TYR A 180 17.51 12.27 19.62
N PHE A 181 17.39 12.05 18.29
CA PHE A 181 17.91 10.87 17.61
C PHE A 181 18.51 11.28 16.27
N LYS A 182 19.72 10.83 15.99
CA LYS A 182 20.47 11.11 14.75
C LYS A 182 21.13 9.83 14.25
N CYS A 183 21.04 9.60 12.95
CA CYS A 183 21.62 8.42 12.30
C CYS A 183 22.37 8.85 11.04
N ASN A 184 23.69 9.06 11.15
CA ASN A 184 24.55 9.41 10.03
C ASN A 184 25.43 8.22 9.65
N THR A 185 25.14 7.59 8.51
CA THR A 185 25.87 6.43 7.99
C THR A 185 26.91 6.80 6.92
N GLU A 186 27.00 8.07 6.50
CA GLU A 186 28.05 8.54 5.59
C GLU A 186 29.43 8.50 6.27
N LYS A 187 29.44 8.62 7.61
CA LYS A 187 30.66 8.44 8.40
C LYS A 187 30.97 6.96 8.58
N LYS A 188 32.24 6.60 8.54
CA LYS A 188 32.74 5.26 8.87
C LYS A 188 33.68 5.36 10.08
N PRO A 189 33.30 4.79 11.24
CA PRO A 189 32.04 4.08 11.54
C PRO A 189 30.82 4.99 11.53
N ALA A 190 29.62 4.41 11.38
CA ALA A 190 28.36 5.13 11.43
C ALA A 190 28.22 5.91 12.75
N ASP A 191 27.78 7.15 12.68
CA ASP A 191 27.55 8.00 13.85
C ASP A 191 26.06 7.99 14.18
N ILE A 192 25.66 7.09 15.09
CA ILE A 192 24.26 6.92 15.49
C ILE A 192 24.17 7.29 16.98
N ARG A 193 23.36 8.32 17.27
CA ARG A 193 23.24 8.91 18.60
C ARG A 193 21.79 9.05 19.02
N LEU A 194 21.47 8.47 20.16
CA LEU A 194 20.19 8.56 20.81
C LEU A 194 20.36 9.18 22.19
N LYS A 195 19.51 10.11 22.54
CA LYS A 195 19.46 10.69 23.87
C LYS A 195 18.05 10.82 24.38
N PHE A 196 17.84 10.35 25.59
CA PHE A 196 16.63 10.58 26.36
C PHE A 196 16.83 11.75 27.35
N TYR A 197 15.75 12.43 27.71
CA TYR A 197 15.83 13.45 28.74
C TYR A 197 16.33 12.85 30.06
N ALA A 198 17.15 13.62 30.76
CA ALA A 198 17.76 13.24 32.05
C ALA A 198 18.64 11.97 32.05
N SER A 199 19.14 11.54 30.86
CA SER A 199 20.11 10.43 30.74
C SER A 199 21.32 10.83 29.91
N ASP A 200 22.36 10.00 29.90
CA ASP A 200 23.54 10.20 29.07
C ASP A 200 23.23 9.86 27.61
N GLU A 201 24.04 10.40 26.68
CA GLU A 201 23.95 10.08 25.26
C GLU A 201 24.35 8.62 25.02
N ILE A 202 23.54 7.91 24.22
CA ILE A 202 23.79 6.54 23.80
C ILE A 202 24.37 6.59 22.39
N ILE A 203 25.57 6.02 22.21
CA ILE A 203 26.23 5.86 20.92
C ILE A 203 26.03 4.41 20.47
N LEU A 204 25.44 4.22 19.28
CA LEU A 204 25.14 2.90 18.71
C LEU A 204 26.13 2.59 17.59
N ASN A 205 26.56 1.34 17.52
CA ASN A 205 27.48 0.87 16.49
C ASN A 205 26.76 0.46 15.19
N SER A 206 25.47 0.16 15.28
CA SER A 206 24.63 -0.27 14.16
C SER A 206 23.20 0.23 14.32
N PRO A 207 22.50 0.57 13.20
CA PRO A 207 21.07 0.87 13.22
C PRO A 207 20.21 -0.26 13.79
N LEU A 208 20.69 -1.50 13.74
CA LEU A 208 19.98 -2.66 14.31
C LEU A 208 19.89 -2.64 15.83
N GLU A 209 20.80 -1.92 16.50
CA GLU A 209 20.78 -1.84 17.97
C GLU A 209 19.66 -0.95 18.51
N ILE A 210 18.99 -0.18 17.65
CA ILE A 210 17.94 0.76 18.06
C ILE A 210 16.76 0.05 18.74
N GLU A 211 16.47 -1.19 18.34
CA GLU A 211 15.39 -1.99 18.94
C GLU A 211 15.59 -2.31 20.43
N LYS A 212 16.82 -2.17 20.94
CA LYS A 212 17.11 -2.33 22.37
C LYS A 212 16.64 -1.14 23.22
N TYR A 213 16.40 0.00 22.58
CA TYR A 213 16.15 1.28 23.26
C TYR A 213 14.81 1.89 22.91
N LEU A 214 14.30 1.68 21.68
CA LEU A 214 13.03 2.21 21.23
C LEU A 214 11.99 1.11 21.07
N SER A 215 10.74 1.44 21.38
CA SER A 215 9.61 0.53 21.14
C SER A 215 9.41 0.27 19.64
N SER A 216 8.81 -0.87 19.29
CA SER A 216 8.43 -1.17 17.90
C SER A 216 7.52 -0.09 17.31
N GLY A 217 6.61 0.48 18.11
CA GLY A 217 5.75 1.59 17.72
C GLY A 217 6.55 2.85 17.39
N THR A 218 7.54 3.21 18.22
CA THR A 218 8.39 4.37 17.97
C THR A 218 9.21 4.20 16.69
N ILE A 219 9.83 3.03 16.48
CA ILE A 219 10.62 2.72 15.26
C ILE A 219 9.73 2.77 14.01
N LYS A 220 8.57 2.12 14.03
CA LYS A 220 7.61 2.15 12.92
C LYS A 220 7.11 3.57 12.68
N GLY A 221 6.81 4.33 13.75
CA GLY A 221 6.39 5.71 13.66
C GLY A 221 7.40 6.58 12.93
N ILE A 222 8.68 6.50 13.33
CA ILE A 222 9.75 7.23 12.64
C ILE A 222 9.77 6.86 11.15
N ASN A 223 9.74 5.57 10.81
CA ASN A 223 9.73 5.12 9.41
C ASN A 223 8.54 5.67 8.62
N VAL A 224 7.32 5.52 9.15
CA VAL A 224 6.10 5.91 8.44
C VAL A 224 6.01 7.43 8.27
N PHE A 225 6.24 8.20 9.35
CA PHE A 225 6.14 9.67 9.29
C PHE A 225 7.26 10.30 8.46
N MET A 226 8.48 9.75 8.48
CA MET A 226 9.54 10.25 7.62
C MET A 226 9.27 9.96 6.13
N ASN A 227 8.73 8.78 5.80
CA ASN A 227 8.28 8.51 4.42
C ASN A 227 7.10 9.40 4.02
N ALA A 228 6.16 9.68 4.95
CA ALA A 228 5.07 10.63 4.71
C ALA A 228 5.61 12.05 4.45
N LEU A 229 6.58 12.52 5.26
CA LEU A 229 7.22 13.82 5.06
C LEU A 229 7.82 13.94 3.65
N LEU A 230 8.54 12.92 3.21
CA LEU A 230 9.11 12.90 1.85
C LEU A 230 8.00 12.90 0.78
N CYS A 231 6.89 12.16 0.98
CA CYS A 231 5.74 12.23 0.09
C CYS A 231 5.10 13.62 0.07
N PHE A 232 5.03 14.33 1.20
CA PHE A 232 4.50 15.71 1.22
C PHE A 232 5.40 16.70 0.46
N ILE A 233 6.71 16.43 0.38
CA ILE A 233 7.67 17.25 -0.37
C ILE A 233 7.61 16.93 -1.87
N GLU A 234 7.57 15.65 -2.24
CA GLU A 234 7.72 15.18 -3.63
C GLU A 234 6.36 14.93 -4.32
N GLY A 235 5.29 14.78 -3.56
CA GLY A 235 4.04 14.17 -4.03
C GLY A 235 4.13 12.64 -4.07
N GLY A 236 3.23 11.99 -4.83
CA GLY A 236 3.26 10.55 -5.06
C GLY A 236 2.52 9.72 -4.02
N TYR A 237 2.96 8.48 -3.82
CA TYR A 237 2.21 7.46 -3.09
C TYR A 237 3.01 6.91 -1.91
N LEU A 238 2.37 6.82 -0.75
CA LEU A 238 2.85 6.05 0.40
C LEU A 238 1.97 4.82 0.59
N ILE A 239 2.55 3.62 0.49
CA ILE A 239 1.83 2.36 0.66
C ILE A 239 2.25 1.71 1.98
N VAL A 240 1.26 1.46 2.86
CA VAL A 240 1.50 0.86 4.19
C VAL A 240 0.51 -0.27 4.43
N ASP A 241 1.00 -1.45 4.74
CA ASP A 241 0.15 -2.58 5.16
C ASP A 241 -0.05 -2.55 6.68
N GLU A 242 -1.27 -2.87 7.13
CA GLU A 242 -1.63 -2.90 8.56
C GLU A 242 -1.10 -1.65 9.29
N LEU A 243 -1.61 -0.49 8.89
CA LEU A 243 -1.10 0.81 9.35
C LEU A 243 -1.15 0.94 10.88
N GLU A 244 -2.15 0.34 11.52
CA GLU A 244 -2.36 0.32 12.96
C GLU A 244 -1.35 -0.52 13.76
N ASN A 245 -0.63 -1.46 13.13
CA ASN A 245 0.29 -2.33 13.84
C ASN A 245 1.31 -1.52 14.64
N HIS A 246 1.35 -1.79 15.96
CA HIS A 246 2.21 -1.13 16.94
C HIS A 246 1.91 0.35 17.23
N PHE A 247 0.87 0.93 16.64
CA PHE A 247 0.43 2.30 16.94
C PHE A 247 -0.80 2.32 17.83
N ASN A 248 -0.93 3.40 18.61
CA ASN A 248 -2.23 3.76 19.14
C ASN A 248 -3.07 4.42 18.03
N GLU A 249 -4.39 4.41 18.21
CA GLU A 249 -5.36 4.95 17.26
C GLU A 249 -5.07 6.42 16.91
N GLU A 250 -4.69 7.25 17.88
CA GLU A 250 -4.44 8.67 17.67
C GLU A 250 -3.27 8.95 16.73
N ILE A 251 -2.21 8.11 16.75
CA ILE A 251 -1.06 8.24 15.86
C ILE A 251 -1.50 7.96 14.41
N VAL A 252 -2.29 6.89 14.21
CA VAL A 252 -2.80 6.51 12.88
C VAL A 252 -3.74 7.58 12.34
N THR A 253 -4.69 8.02 13.17
CA THR A 253 -5.67 9.06 12.84
C THR A 253 -4.98 10.38 12.48
N THR A 254 -3.95 10.78 13.23
CA THR A 254 -3.15 11.98 12.94
C THR A 254 -2.47 11.87 11.56
N LEU A 255 -1.88 10.73 11.22
CA LEU A 255 -1.27 10.53 9.92
C LEU A 255 -2.30 10.65 8.78
N VAL A 256 -3.44 9.99 8.91
CA VAL A 256 -4.55 10.03 7.93
C VAL A 256 -5.02 11.48 7.74
N ARG A 257 -5.24 12.22 8.84
CA ARG A 257 -5.64 13.65 8.81
C ARG A 257 -4.59 14.53 8.13
N PHE A 258 -3.29 14.27 8.29
CA PHE A 258 -2.24 15.02 7.61
C PHE A 258 -2.30 14.84 6.09
N PHE A 259 -2.53 13.63 5.59
CA PHE A 259 -2.72 13.43 4.16
C PHE A 259 -3.96 14.14 3.62
N MET A 260 -5.05 14.19 4.38
CA MET A 260 -6.29 14.90 3.99
C MET A 260 -6.20 16.43 4.14
N ASN A 261 -5.20 16.94 4.85
CA ASN A 261 -5.07 18.37 5.12
C ASN A 261 -4.28 19.09 4.00
N PRO A 262 -4.91 19.98 3.19
CA PRO A 262 -4.24 20.66 2.09
C PRO A 262 -3.16 21.65 2.55
N SER A 263 -3.16 22.08 3.82
CA SER A 263 -2.09 22.94 4.37
C SER A 263 -0.81 22.15 4.66
N VAL A 264 -0.92 20.84 4.91
CA VAL A 264 0.20 19.92 5.11
C VAL A 264 0.58 19.25 3.79
N ASN A 265 -0.37 18.64 3.13
CA ASN A 265 -0.21 17.87 1.89
C ASN A 265 -0.38 18.78 0.65
N LYS A 266 0.54 19.71 0.46
CA LYS A 266 0.47 20.72 -0.62
C LYS A 266 0.70 20.14 -2.01
N ASN A 267 1.47 19.07 -2.12
CA ASN A 267 1.82 18.42 -3.39
C ASN A 267 0.94 17.23 -3.74
N GLY A 268 -0.19 17.04 -3.01
CA GLY A 268 -1.20 16.05 -3.34
C GLY A 268 -0.73 14.59 -3.21
N ALA A 269 0.14 14.31 -2.24
CA ALA A 269 0.52 12.94 -1.93
C ALA A 269 -0.68 12.08 -1.55
N THR A 270 -0.62 10.78 -1.83
CA THR A 270 -1.71 9.84 -1.53
C THR A 270 -1.21 8.75 -0.58
N LEU A 271 -1.91 8.58 0.54
CA LEU A 271 -1.73 7.45 1.44
C LEU A 271 -2.64 6.29 1.00
N ILE A 272 -2.04 5.13 0.77
CA ILE A 272 -2.74 3.88 0.44
C ILE A 272 -2.41 2.87 1.53
N TYR A 273 -3.39 2.46 2.31
CA TYR A 273 -3.11 1.59 3.44
C TYR A 273 -4.18 0.52 3.67
N SER A 274 -3.77 -0.57 4.29
CA SER A 274 -4.69 -1.55 4.85
C SER A 274 -4.85 -1.34 6.36
N THR A 275 -6.01 -1.72 6.88
CA THR A 275 -6.31 -1.67 8.30
C THR A 275 -7.31 -2.75 8.72
N HIS A 276 -7.31 -3.05 10.03
CA HIS A 276 -8.36 -3.81 10.72
C HIS A 276 -9.19 -2.90 11.64
N TYR A 277 -8.79 -1.63 11.83
CA TYR A 277 -9.51 -0.68 12.67
C TYR A 277 -10.68 -0.07 11.91
N SER A 278 -11.90 -0.52 12.27
CA SER A 278 -13.14 -0.01 11.70
C SER A 278 -13.37 1.46 12.03
N GLU A 279 -12.90 1.92 13.21
CA GLU A 279 -13.05 3.29 13.70
C GLU A 279 -12.38 4.31 12.76
N LEU A 280 -11.27 3.93 12.11
CA LEU A 280 -10.62 4.78 11.11
C LEU A 280 -11.50 5.11 9.90
N LEU A 281 -12.54 4.29 9.63
CA LEU A 281 -13.49 4.56 8.55
C LEU A 281 -14.34 5.80 8.82
N ASP A 282 -14.53 6.13 10.09
CA ASP A 282 -15.34 7.28 10.49
C ASP A 282 -14.61 8.62 10.31
N GLU A 283 -13.27 8.60 10.10
CA GLU A 283 -12.48 9.78 9.74
C GLU A 283 -12.81 10.31 8.34
N PHE A 284 -13.41 9.50 7.48
CA PHE A 284 -13.74 9.90 6.12
C PHE A 284 -15.16 10.45 6.03
N GLU A 285 -15.31 11.65 5.50
CA GLU A 285 -16.62 12.18 5.12
C GLU A 285 -17.24 11.42 3.93
N ARG A 286 -16.39 10.96 3.01
CA ARG A 286 -16.78 10.28 1.76
C ARG A 286 -16.56 8.78 1.85
N ASN A 287 -17.51 8.02 1.26
CA ASN A 287 -17.41 6.55 1.20
C ASN A 287 -16.50 6.04 0.07
N ASP A 288 -16.17 6.88 -0.92
CA ASP A 288 -15.41 6.46 -2.11
C ASP A 288 -13.88 6.35 -1.87
N CYS A 289 -13.41 6.73 -0.68
CA CYS A 289 -12.03 6.50 -0.21
C CYS A 289 -11.83 5.12 0.43
N ILE A 290 -12.91 4.35 0.65
CA ILE A 290 -12.89 3.11 1.42
C ILE A 290 -13.22 1.94 0.51
N TYR A 291 -12.43 0.88 0.62
CA TYR A 291 -12.62 -0.38 -0.10
C TYR A 291 -12.72 -1.55 0.88
N ILE A 292 -13.81 -2.31 0.75
CA ILE A 292 -14.01 -3.55 1.51
C ILE A 292 -13.38 -4.70 0.74
N ILE A 293 -12.45 -5.42 1.36
CA ILE A 293 -11.74 -6.53 0.74
C ILE A 293 -12.37 -7.86 1.16
N ARG A 294 -12.71 -8.67 0.18
CA ARG A 294 -13.32 -9.99 0.36
C ARG A 294 -12.60 -11.05 -0.46
N ASN A 295 -12.55 -12.26 0.08
CA ASN A 295 -12.06 -13.44 -0.63
C ASN A 295 -13.20 -14.47 -0.72
N ARG A 296 -13.83 -14.59 -1.90
CA ARG A 296 -14.93 -15.51 -2.20
C ARG A 296 -14.64 -16.22 -3.53
N GLY A 297 -13.67 -17.16 -3.52
CA GLY A 297 -13.18 -17.80 -4.75
C GLY A 297 -12.32 -16.89 -5.62
N GLY A 298 -11.83 -15.78 -5.05
CA GLY A 298 -10.97 -14.74 -5.61
C GLY A 298 -11.00 -13.52 -4.73
N ILE A 299 -10.00 -12.64 -4.87
CA ILE A 299 -9.88 -11.41 -4.07
C ILE A 299 -10.62 -10.28 -4.80
N TYR A 300 -11.53 -9.63 -4.09
CA TYR A 300 -12.33 -8.50 -4.59
C TYR A 300 -12.15 -7.30 -3.68
N ALA A 301 -11.96 -6.13 -4.28
CA ALA A 301 -11.98 -4.83 -3.62
C ALA A 301 -13.24 -4.09 -4.06
N GLU A 302 -14.21 -3.92 -3.16
CA GLU A 302 -15.47 -3.26 -3.44
C GLU A 302 -15.52 -1.90 -2.79
N ASN A 303 -15.77 -0.86 -3.59
CA ASN A 303 -15.81 0.50 -3.08
C ASN A 303 -17.04 0.70 -2.19
N LEU A 304 -16.85 1.22 -0.98
CA LEU A 304 -17.93 1.39 0.01
C LEU A 304 -19.07 2.28 -0.52
N SER A 305 -18.80 3.25 -1.39
CA SER A 305 -19.86 4.10 -1.99
C SER A 305 -20.84 3.33 -2.88
N LEU A 306 -20.49 2.14 -3.34
CA LEU A 306 -21.37 1.27 -4.10
C LEU A 306 -22.33 0.48 -3.19
N ILE A 307 -21.90 0.17 -1.98
CA ILE A 307 -22.62 -0.63 -0.99
C ILE A 307 -23.44 0.30 -0.08
N LEU A 308 -22.80 1.28 0.53
CA LEU A 308 -23.39 2.21 1.48
C LEU A 308 -23.73 3.53 0.80
N LYS A 309 -25.01 3.69 0.42
CA LYS A 309 -25.49 4.90 -0.30
C LYS A 309 -25.69 6.10 0.63
N ARG A 310 -25.82 5.85 1.92
CA ARG A 310 -26.09 6.87 2.95
C ARG A 310 -24.79 7.22 3.65
N ASN A 311 -24.54 8.52 3.83
CA ASN A 311 -23.37 9.02 4.55
C ASN A 311 -23.64 9.29 6.03
N ASP A 312 -24.89 9.21 6.48
CA ASP A 312 -25.32 9.43 7.86
C ASP A 312 -25.18 8.18 8.75
N ILE A 313 -24.84 7.04 8.17
CA ILE A 313 -24.58 5.80 8.91
C ILE A 313 -23.11 5.80 9.30
N LYS A 314 -22.84 5.54 10.58
CA LYS A 314 -21.49 5.36 11.11
C LYS A 314 -20.85 4.14 10.44
N LYS A 315 -19.73 4.34 9.76
CA LYS A 315 -19.12 3.33 8.89
C LYS A 315 -18.54 2.16 9.68
N SER A 316 -17.95 2.47 10.86
CA SER A 316 -17.47 1.46 11.80
C SER A 316 -18.61 0.52 12.23
N GLU A 317 -19.76 1.06 12.64
CA GLU A 317 -20.92 0.25 13.04
C GLU A 317 -21.46 -0.62 11.89
N ALA A 318 -21.52 -0.07 10.67
CA ALA A 318 -21.93 -0.83 9.48
C ALA A 318 -20.97 -2.00 9.20
N TYR A 319 -19.68 -1.79 9.42
CA TYR A 319 -18.65 -2.82 9.26
C TYR A 319 -18.77 -3.92 10.34
N GLU A 320 -18.82 -3.54 11.61
CA GLU A 320 -18.81 -4.46 12.77
C GLU A 320 -20.10 -5.26 12.92
N SER A 321 -21.25 -4.67 12.56
CA SER A 321 -22.54 -5.36 12.60
C SER A 321 -22.68 -6.47 11.55
N GLY A 322 -21.72 -6.60 10.61
CA GLY A 322 -21.81 -7.51 9.48
C GLY A 322 -22.78 -7.05 8.38
N TYR A 323 -23.33 -5.82 8.49
CA TYR A 323 -24.23 -5.25 7.47
C TYR A 323 -23.57 -5.21 6.08
N LEU A 324 -22.25 -5.04 6.04
CA LEU A 324 -21.48 -5.01 4.80
C LEU A 324 -21.09 -6.41 4.28
N GLU A 325 -21.60 -7.48 4.87
CA GLU A 325 -21.32 -8.89 4.57
C GLU A 325 -19.83 -9.29 4.49
N GLY A 326 -19.44 -10.37 5.14
CA GLY A 326 -18.07 -10.89 5.13
C GLY A 326 -17.04 -9.99 5.84
N THR A 327 -17.50 -9.09 6.71
CA THR A 327 -16.65 -8.21 7.52
C THR A 327 -16.40 -8.76 8.93
N VAL A 328 -17.15 -9.81 9.32
CA VAL A 328 -17.02 -10.50 10.60
C VAL A 328 -16.88 -12.02 10.37
N PRO A 329 -16.23 -12.77 11.28
CA PRO A 329 -16.19 -14.21 11.22
C PRO A 329 -17.60 -14.81 11.23
N VAL A 330 -17.81 -15.91 10.49
CA VAL A 330 -19.08 -16.61 10.43
C VAL A 330 -19.40 -17.22 11.80
N TYR A 331 -20.62 -17.02 12.30
CA TYR A 331 -21.04 -17.45 13.63
C TYR A 331 -20.88 -18.98 13.85
N GLU A 332 -21.10 -19.77 12.80
CA GLU A 332 -20.89 -21.22 12.82
C GLU A 332 -19.44 -21.59 13.15
N SER A 333 -18.46 -20.84 12.65
CA SER A 333 -17.04 -21.05 12.95
C SER A 333 -16.73 -20.76 14.42
N TYR A 334 -17.36 -19.74 15.02
CA TYR A 334 -17.27 -19.47 16.45
C TYR A 334 -17.83 -20.64 17.28
N LEU A 335 -19.02 -21.15 16.93
CA LEU A 335 -19.63 -22.28 17.62
C LEU A 335 -18.78 -23.56 17.52
N ALA A 336 -18.23 -23.83 16.34
CA ALA A 336 -17.35 -24.97 16.11
C ALA A 336 -16.08 -24.86 16.99
N LEU A 337 -15.42 -23.70 17.01
CA LEU A 337 -14.25 -23.46 17.86
C LEU A 337 -14.59 -23.60 19.35
N LYS A 338 -15.69 -23.00 19.80
CA LYS A 338 -16.17 -23.12 21.18
C LYS A 338 -16.37 -24.59 21.59
N LYS A 339 -16.96 -25.39 20.71
CA LYS A 339 -17.18 -26.85 20.97
C LYS A 339 -15.85 -27.58 21.12
N VAL A 340 -14.87 -27.32 20.24
CA VAL A 340 -13.53 -27.91 20.34
C VAL A 340 -12.86 -27.55 21.65
N LEU A 341 -12.80 -26.25 21.98
CA LEU A 341 -12.15 -25.75 23.20
C LEU A 341 -12.81 -26.29 24.46
N SER A 342 -14.16 -26.45 24.48
CA SER A 342 -14.89 -27.03 25.61
C SER A 342 -14.73 -28.55 25.74
N SER A 343 -14.31 -29.21 24.67
CA SER A 343 -14.09 -30.67 24.65
C SER A 343 -12.64 -31.10 25.00
N VAL A 344 -11.72 -30.14 25.07
CA VAL A 344 -10.32 -30.37 25.45
C VAL A 344 -10.31 -30.73 26.96
N LYS A 345 -10.31 -32.00 27.31
CA LYS A 345 -9.92 -32.48 28.64
C LYS A 345 -8.40 -32.30 28.73
N LEU A 346 -7.92 -31.56 29.72
CA LEU A 346 -6.52 -31.60 30.12
C LEU A 346 -6.18 -33.08 30.45
N GLN A 347 -5.35 -33.71 29.64
CA GLN A 347 -4.73 -34.97 30.00
C GLN A 347 -3.76 -34.71 31.17
N GLY A 348 -4.24 -34.80 32.41
CA GLY A 348 -3.43 -34.42 33.56
C GLY A 348 -3.99 -34.76 34.93
N ASP A 349 -5.03 -35.60 35.07
CA ASP A 349 -5.52 -36.00 36.39
C ASP A 349 -5.81 -37.52 36.50
N ASP A 350 -4.84 -38.33 36.05
CA ASP A 350 -4.93 -39.77 36.26
C ASP A 350 -3.61 -40.37 36.78
N ASN A 351 -2.98 -39.68 37.75
CA ASN A 351 -1.91 -40.28 38.57
C ASN A 351 -2.05 -39.80 40.02
N GLY A 352 -2.89 -40.47 40.78
CA GLY A 352 -3.00 -40.18 42.21
C GLY A 352 -4.02 -40.99 42.94
N LYS A 353 -3.97 -42.31 42.81
CA LYS A 353 -4.48 -43.25 43.84
C LYS A 353 -3.65 -44.53 43.80
N ILE A 354 -2.68 -44.61 44.68
CA ILE A 354 -2.23 -45.79 45.40
C ILE A 354 -2.27 -45.44 46.87
#